data_bb9cd9d045138208140068f4702e1660
#
_entry.id   bb9cd9d045138208140068f4702e1660
#
_cell.length_a   1.000
_cell.length_b   1.000
_cell.length_c   1.000
_cell.angle_alpha   90.00
_cell.angle_beta   90.00
_cell.angle_gamma   90.00
#
_symmetry.space_group_name_H-M   'P 1'
#
loop_
_entity.id
_entity.type
_entity.pdbx_description
1 polymer ?
#
loop_
_entity_poly.entity_id
_entity_poly.type
_entity_poly.pdbx_seq_one_letter_code
_entity_poly.pdbx_strand_id
1 'polypeptide(L)'
;MTDVHDQGAAVTERVERRWAAVAVLIIVFLAGMAAFAGIHQATMPQTTVETIDPTTIHLQGEFVESNLGSAVGEDGSVTVRAIGQQYSFSPPCILVPAGTPITIRATSADVVHGLLVQGTNINTMLVPGYVSVQKATFAQPGEHLMPCQEFCSVGHEGMWGKVKVVDKQQFLSEIADKRRLSCAP
;
A
#
# COMPACT_ATOMS: atom_id res chain seq x y z
N MET A 1 -48.76 4.54 48.10
CA MET A 1 -48.30 5.19 46.86
C MET A 1 -46.80 5.18 46.69
N THR A 2 -45.96 4.90 47.66
CA THR A 2 -44.51 4.82 47.66
C THR A 2 -43.94 3.57 46.99
N ASP A 3 -44.65 2.46 47.01
CA ASP A 3 -44.18 1.13 46.54
C ASP A 3 -44.05 1.01 44.99
N VAL A 4 -44.89 1.71 44.23
CA VAL A 4 -44.88 1.68 42.75
C VAL A 4 -43.72 2.50 42.20
N HIS A 5 -43.32 3.59 42.88
CA HIS A 5 -42.19 4.43 42.51
C HIS A 5 -40.86 3.70 42.73
N ASP A 6 -40.75 2.95 43.80
CA ASP A 6 -39.53 2.23 44.20
C ASP A 6 -39.29 1.01 43.26
N GLN A 7 -40.36 0.31 42.87
CA GLN A 7 -40.27 -0.78 41.89
C GLN A 7 -39.87 -0.29 40.50
N GLY A 8 -40.39 0.89 40.08
CA GLY A 8 -39.98 1.53 38.82
C GLY A 8 -38.48 1.88 38.78
N ALA A 9 -37.98 2.46 39.85
CA ALA A 9 -36.57 2.81 39.97
C ALA A 9 -35.64 1.57 39.90
N ALA A 10 -36.00 0.49 40.60
CA ALA A 10 -35.23 -0.76 40.59
C ALA A 10 -35.23 -1.48 39.22
N VAL A 11 -36.30 -1.33 38.42
CA VAL A 11 -36.36 -1.85 37.06
C VAL A 11 -35.48 -1.03 36.15
N THR A 12 -35.53 0.30 36.22
CA THR A 12 -34.70 1.21 35.44
C THR A 12 -33.22 0.97 35.68
N GLU A 13 -32.81 0.88 36.95
CA GLU A 13 -31.40 0.62 37.32
C GLU A 13 -30.90 -0.72 36.75
N ARG A 14 -31.72 -1.78 36.76
CA ARG A 14 -31.33 -3.07 36.15
C ARG A 14 -31.19 -3.00 34.64
N VAL A 15 -32.05 -2.25 33.97
CA VAL A 15 -31.97 -2.06 32.52
C VAL A 15 -30.74 -1.25 32.16
N GLU A 16 -30.48 -0.16 32.87
CA GLU A 16 -29.30 0.67 32.66
C GLU A 16 -28.01 -0.11 32.86
N ARG A 17 -27.90 -0.91 33.95
CA ARG A 17 -26.74 -1.77 34.18
C ARG A 17 -26.50 -2.78 33.05
N ARG A 18 -27.59 -3.38 32.52
CA ARG A 18 -27.48 -4.31 31.38
C ARG A 18 -27.00 -3.62 30.12
N TRP A 19 -27.54 -2.45 29.81
CA TRP A 19 -27.12 -1.68 28.66
C TRP A 19 -25.68 -1.15 28.82
N ALA A 20 -25.30 -0.71 30.01
CA ALA A 20 -23.92 -0.34 30.30
C ALA A 20 -22.98 -1.53 30.12
N ALA A 21 -23.34 -2.72 30.57
CA ALA A 21 -22.53 -3.93 30.35
C ALA A 21 -22.40 -4.28 28.87
N VAL A 22 -23.46 -4.17 28.07
CA VAL A 22 -23.46 -4.40 26.63
C VAL A 22 -22.56 -3.36 25.95
N ALA A 23 -22.69 -2.08 26.31
CA ALA A 23 -21.82 -1.01 25.74
C ALA A 23 -20.37 -1.24 26.07
N VAL A 24 -20.00 -1.60 27.29
CA VAL A 24 -18.62 -1.93 27.69
C VAL A 24 -18.09 -3.12 26.90
N LEU A 25 -18.89 -4.18 26.73
CA LEU A 25 -18.48 -5.35 25.92
C LEU A 25 -18.19 -4.96 24.46
N ILE A 26 -19.03 -4.13 23.86
CA ILE A 26 -18.82 -3.64 22.48
C ILE A 26 -17.53 -2.81 22.40
N ILE A 27 -17.30 -1.90 23.35
CA ILE A 27 -16.09 -1.07 23.39
C ILE A 27 -14.84 -1.94 23.52
N VAL A 28 -14.85 -2.90 24.44
CA VAL A 28 -13.72 -3.82 24.65
C VAL A 28 -13.46 -4.67 23.42
N PHE A 29 -14.51 -5.17 22.76
CA PHE A 29 -14.42 -5.93 21.52
C PHE A 29 -13.80 -5.09 20.38
N LEU A 30 -14.31 -3.87 20.18
CA LEU A 30 -13.79 -2.97 19.14
C LEU A 30 -12.34 -2.55 19.41
N ALA A 31 -11.99 -2.26 20.67
CA ALA A 31 -10.63 -1.95 21.08
C ALA A 31 -9.68 -3.15 20.84
N GLY A 32 -10.15 -4.36 21.16
CA GLY A 32 -9.41 -5.60 20.89
C GLY A 32 -9.20 -5.84 19.40
N MET A 33 -10.22 -5.61 18.57
CA MET A 33 -10.09 -5.70 17.11
C MET A 33 -9.10 -4.65 16.55
N ALA A 34 -9.17 -3.42 17.05
CA ALA A 34 -8.26 -2.36 16.63
C ALA A 34 -6.81 -2.68 17.02
N ALA A 35 -6.59 -3.18 18.23
CA ALA A 35 -5.27 -3.62 18.68
C ALA A 35 -4.74 -4.81 17.86
N PHE A 36 -5.60 -5.80 17.59
CA PHE A 36 -5.25 -6.94 16.73
C PHE A 36 -4.86 -6.49 15.31
N ALA A 37 -5.66 -5.62 14.69
CA ALA A 37 -5.35 -5.06 13.37
C ALA A 37 -4.05 -4.27 13.39
N GLY A 38 -3.82 -3.44 14.42
CA GLY A 38 -2.59 -2.68 14.59
C GLY A 38 -1.33 -3.55 14.73
N ILE A 39 -1.43 -4.69 15.41
CA ILE A 39 -0.29 -5.58 15.63
C ILE A 39 -0.02 -6.47 14.40
N HIS A 40 -1.07 -6.97 13.75
CA HIS A 40 -0.93 -7.99 12.71
C HIS A 40 -1.00 -7.47 11.28
N GLN A 41 -1.60 -6.29 11.05
CA GLN A 41 -1.84 -5.77 9.71
C GLN A 41 -1.23 -4.40 9.45
N ALA A 42 -0.87 -3.63 10.48
CA ALA A 42 -0.28 -2.32 10.28
C ALA A 42 1.19 -2.44 9.88
N THR A 43 1.49 -2.05 8.65
CA THR A 43 2.88 -1.72 8.26
C THR A 43 3.13 -0.27 8.60
N MET A 44 4.06 -0.01 9.51
CA MET A 44 4.46 1.36 9.82
C MET A 44 5.13 1.98 8.60
N PRO A 45 4.68 3.15 8.12
CA PRO A 45 5.41 3.89 7.10
C PRO A 45 6.81 4.23 7.63
N GLN A 46 7.79 4.31 6.72
CA GLN A 46 9.15 4.72 7.11
C GLN A 46 9.13 6.14 7.68
N THR A 47 9.84 6.35 8.77
CA THR A 47 9.94 7.66 9.44
C THR A 47 11.00 8.57 8.80
N THR A 48 11.85 8.04 7.91
CA THR A 48 12.87 8.80 7.19
C THR A 48 12.28 9.37 5.91
N VAL A 49 12.36 10.70 5.77
CA VAL A 49 11.98 11.39 4.53
C VAL A 49 13.19 11.37 3.60
N GLU A 50 13.05 10.67 2.48
CA GLU A 50 14.05 10.69 1.42
C GLU A 50 13.66 11.73 0.37
N THR A 51 14.57 12.62 0.02
CA THR A 51 14.37 13.66 -0.98
C THR A 51 15.18 13.39 -2.24
N ILE A 52 14.64 13.80 -3.38
CA ILE A 52 15.27 13.67 -4.69
C ILE A 52 14.95 14.92 -5.53
N ASP A 53 15.85 15.31 -6.43
CA ASP A 53 15.56 16.39 -7.38
C ASP A 53 14.68 15.87 -8.53
N PRO A 54 13.40 16.29 -8.62
CA PRO A 54 12.48 15.77 -9.63
C PRO A 54 12.88 16.18 -11.05
N THR A 55 13.69 17.23 -11.23
CA THR A 55 14.11 17.71 -12.55
C THR A 55 15.20 16.83 -13.19
N THR A 56 15.89 16.03 -12.39
CA THR A 56 17.03 15.21 -12.84
C THR A 56 16.80 13.70 -12.69
N ILE A 57 15.64 13.27 -12.23
CA ILE A 57 15.37 11.85 -11.91
C ILE A 57 15.57 10.90 -13.12
N HIS A 58 15.32 11.37 -14.34
CA HIS A 58 15.54 10.58 -15.55
C HIS A 58 17.00 10.56 -16.02
N LEU A 59 17.83 11.47 -15.52
CA LEU A 59 19.21 11.66 -15.96
C LEU A 59 20.22 10.97 -15.06
N GLN A 60 19.92 10.89 -13.76
CA GLN A 60 20.85 10.36 -12.77
C GLN A 60 20.14 9.79 -11.56
N GLY A 61 20.86 8.95 -10.79
CA GLY A 61 20.36 8.38 -9.55
C GLY A 61 19.55 7.10 -9.75
N GLU A 62 18.70 6.78 -8.78
CA GLU A 62 18.04 5.48 -8.74
C GLU A 62 16.83 5.34 -9.67
N PHE A 63 16.30 6.45 -10.18
CA PHE A 63 15.09 6.46 -11.02
C PHE A 63 15.39 6.68 -12.51
N VAL A 64 16.65 6.53 -12.95
CA VAL A 64 16.94 6.49 -14.39
C VAL A 64 16.19 5.33 -15.06
N GLU A 65 15.81 5.49 -16.32
CA GLU A 65 14.97 4.53 -17.04
C GLU A 65 15.52 3.09 -16.99
N SER A 66 16.84 2.93 -17.16
CA SER A 66 17.50 1.64 -17.06
C SER A 66 17.43 0.98 -15.67
N ASN A 67 16.96 1.69 -14.67
CA ASN A 67 16.88 1.25 -13.27
C ASN A 67 15.45 1.05 -12.79
N LEU A 68 14.44 1.35 -13.62
CA LEU A 68 13.04 1.15 -13.31
C LEU A 68 12.62 -0.32 -13.42
N GLY A 69 11.55 -0.68 -12.69
CA GLY A 69 11.07 -2.06 -12.60
C GLY A 69 11.64 -2.82 -11.40
N SER A 70 11.47 -4.13 -11.42
CA SER A 70 11.87 -5.02 -10.33
C SER A 70 13.30 -5.49 -10.47
N ALA A 71 14.02 -5.51 -9.37
CA ALA A 71 15.39 -6.02 -9.29
C ALA A 71 15.58 -6.86 -8.03
N VAL A 72 16.50 -7.82 -8.10
CA VAL A 72 16.96 -8.60 -6.95
C VAL A 72 18.29 -8.05 -6.47
N GLY A 73 18.37 -7.75 -5.18
CA GLY A 73 19.61 -7.37 -4.51
C GLY A 73 20.53 -8.56 -4.27
N GLU A 74 21.78 -8.30 -3.92
CA GLU A 74 22.76 -9.34 -3.58
C GLU A 74 22.33 -10.19 -2.37
N ASP A 75 21.54 -9.61 -1.48
CA ASP A 75 20.93 -10.24 -0.31
C ASP A 75 19.65 -11.04 -0.63
N GLY A 76 19.24 -11.08 -1.90
CA GLY A 76 18.00 -11.72 -2.35
C GLY A 76 16.74 -10.88 -2.12
N SER A 77 16.84 -9.64 -1.63
CA SER A 77 15.71 -8.73 -1.49
C SER A 77 15.21 -8.27 -2.86
N VAL A 78 13.90 -8.05 -2.99
CA VAL A 78 13.30 -7.55 -4.22
C VAL A 78 12.91 -6.10 -4.05
N THR A 79 13.50 -5.25 -4.88
CA THR A 79 13.17 -3.82 -4.94
C THR A 79 12.53 -3.47 -6.27
N VAL A 80 11.42 -2.77 -6.21
CA VAL A 80 10.70 -2.22 -7.36
C VAL A 80 10.91 -0.72 -7.39
N ARG A 81 11.29 -0.18 -8.56
CA ARG A 81 11.38 1.27 -8.78
C ARG A 81 10.37 1.71 -9.82
N ALA A 82 9.59 2.74 -9.48
CA ALA A 82 8.56 3.27 -10.37
C ALA A 82 8.51 4.81 -10.31
N ILE A 83 8.10 5.41 -11.41
CA ILE A 83 7.84 6.85 -11.52
C ILE A 83 6.39 7.06 -11.95
N GLY A 84 5.69 7.99 -11.30
CA GLY A 84 4.45 8.57 -11.81
C GLY A 84 4.75 9.82 -12.62
N GLN A 85 4.12 9.93 -13.78
CA GLN A 85 4.13 11.13 -14.63
C GLN A 85 2.80 11.22 -15.38
N GLN A 86 2.43 12.40 -15.84
CA GLN A 86 1.16 12.63 -16.56
C GLN A 86 1.17 11.96 -17.96
N TYR A 87 0.41 10.91 -18.26
CA TYR A 87 -0.58 10.22 -17.41
C TYR A 87 -0.27 8.72 -17.41
N SER A 88 0.85 8.34 -16.88
CA SER A 88 1.34 6.98 -16.89
C SER A 88 2.23 6.66 -15.68
N PHE A 89 2.38 5.39 -15.41
CA PHE A 89 3.45 4.87 -14.55
C PHE A 89 4.59 4.30 -15.42
N SER A 90 5.82 4.51 -14.99
CA SER A 90 6.99 3.87 -15.59
C SER A 90 7.66 2.94 -14.57
N PRO A 91 7.68 1.63 -14.82
CA PRO A 91 7.01 0.93 -15.91
C PRO A 91 5.49 0.82 -15.69
N PRO A 92 4.68 0.70 -16.78
CA PRO A 92 3.23 0.57 -16.67
C PRO A 92 2.78 -0.79 -16.14
N CYS A 93 3.66 -1.77 -16.17
CA CYS A 93 3.46 -3.10 -15.62
C CYS A 93 4.68 -3.54 -14.81
N ILE A 94 4.45 -3.84 -13.54
CA ILE A 94 5.47 -4.27 -12.59
C ILE A 94 5.36 -5.79 -12.43
N LEU A 95 6.49 -6.51 -12.55
CA LEU A 95 6.55 -7.95 -12.31
C LEU A 95 7.16 -8.23 -10.94
N VAL A 96 6.50 -9.03 -10.11
CA VAL A 96 6.97 -9.36 -8.74
C VAL A 96 6.75 -10.84 -8.41
N PRO A 97 7.57 -11.42 -7.50
CA PRO A 97 7.41 -12.80 -7.07
C PRO A 97 6.33 -12.95 -5.99
N ALA A 98 5.56 -14.05 -6.05
CA ALA A 98 4.68 -14.47 -4.97
C ALA A 98 5.47 -14.90 -3.72
N GLY A 99 4.87 -14.72 -2.55
CA GLY A 99 5.39 -15.17 -1.26
C GLY A 99 6.70 -14.51 -0.81
N THR A 100 7.18 -13.48 -1.51
CA THR A 100 8.44 -12.80 -1.19
C THR A 100 8.16 -11.35 -0.80
N PRO A 101 8.68 -10.85 0.32
CA PRO A 101 8.60 -9.45 0.67
C PRO A 101 9.30 -8.59 -0.39
N ILE A 102 8.63 -7.55 -0.85
CA ILE A 102 9.16 -6.57 -1.79
C ILE A 102 9.18 -5.18 -1.17
N THR A 103 10.10 -4.35 -1.63
CA THR A 103 10.14 -2.92 -1.32
C THR A 103 9.85 -2.16 -2.61
N ILE A 104 8.76 -1.39 -2.62
CA ILE A 104 8.43 -0.47 -3.71
C ILE A 104 8.97 0.91 -3.34
N ARG A 105 9.80 1.45 -4.20
CA ARG A 105 10.32 2.82 -4.14
C ARG A 105 9.76 3.58 -5.33
N ALA A 106 9.04 4.65 -5.08
CA ALA A 106 8.38 5.38 -6.14
C ALA A 106 8.41 6.89 -5.89
N THR A 107 8.42 7.67 -6.95
CA THR A 107 8.39 9.13 -6.91
C THR A 107 7.57 9.68 -8.07
N SER A 108 7.39 10.99 -8.12
CA SER A 108 6.77 11.69 -9.25
C SER A 108 7.79 12.54 -9.99
N ALA A 109 7.64 12.61 -11.31
CA ALA A 109 8.44 13.46 -12.18
C ALA A 109 7.87 14.89 -12.34
N ASP A 110 6.58 15.09 -12.10
CA ASP A 110 5.86 16.33 -12.47
C ASP A 110 4.91 16.84 -11.39
N VAL A 111 3.74 16.24 -11.25
CA VAL A 111 2.70 16.63 -10.27
C VAL A 111 2.50 15.54 -9.23
N VAL A 112 1.66 15.77 -8.24
CA VAL A 112 1.28 14.73 -7.29
C VAL A 112 0.43 13.68 -8.01
N HIS A 113 0.79 12.40 -7.80
CA HIS A 113 0.03 11.22 -8.22
C HIS A 113 -0.27 10.35 -7.02
N GLY A 114 -1.21 9.43 -7.16
CA GLY A 114 -1.42 8.35 -6.21
C GLY A 114 -0.94 7.01 -6.76
N LEU A 115 -0.37 6.19 -5.90
CA LEU A 115 -0.02 4.80 -6.21
C LEU A 115 -0.88 3.89 -5.33
N LEU A 116 -1.92 3.33 -5.90
CA LEU A 116 -2.76 2.32 -5.28
C LEU A 116 -2.51 0.97 -5.98
N VAL A 117 -2.30 -0.10 -5.23
CA VAL A 117 -2.33 -1.45 -5.78
C VAL A 117 -3.52 -2.19 -5.18
N GLN A 118 -4.49 -2.48 -6.04
CA GLN A 118 -5.77 -3.05 -5.63
C GLN A 118 -5.59 -4.39 -4.88
N GLY A 119 -6.31 -4.56 -3.78
CA GLY A 119 -6.25 -5.78 -2.97
C GLY A 119 -5.00 -5.90 -2.09
N THR A 120 -4.26 -4.82 -1.89
CA THR A 120 -3.08 -4.76 -1.04
C THR A 120 -3.14 -3.57 -0.08
N ASN A 121 -2.14 -3.47 0.79
CA ASN A 121 -1.94 -2.30 1.66
C ASN A 121 -1.15 -1.15 0.97
N ILE A 122 -0.82 -1.28 -0.31
CA ILE A 122 -0.11 -0.23 -1.05
C ILE A 122 -1.12 0.83 -1.45
N ASN A 123 -1.06 1.98 -0.78
CA ASN A 123 -1.83 3.17 -1.07
C ASN A 123 -1.04 4.37 -0.56
N THR A 124 -0.38 5.08 -1.47
CA THR A 124 0.52 6.17 -1.12
C THR A 124 0.50 7.28 -2.17
N MET A 125 0.86 8.47 -1.75
CA MET A 125 1.07 9.60 -2.67
C MET A 125 2.49 9.58 -3.22
N LEU A 126 2.62 9.90 -4.50
CA LEU A 126 3.88 10.19 -5.17
C LEU A 126 4.00 11.70 -5.31
N VAL A 127 4.82 12.30 -4.46
CA VAL A 127 5.01 13.75 -4.43
C VAL A 127 6.34 14.08 -5.10
N PRO A 128 6.38 15.02 -6.07
CA PRO A 128 7.64 15.45 -6.67
C PRO A 128 8.64 15.90 -5.61
N GLY A 129 9.88 15.45 -5.72
CA GLY A 129 10.93 15.75 -4.76
C GLY A 129 11.02 14.81 -3.56
N TYR A 130 10.13 13.82 -3.44
CA TYR A 130 10.14 12.84 -2.36
C TYR A 130 10.08 11.42 -2.89
N VAL A 131 10.74 10.49 -2.19
CA VAL A 131 10.67 9.06 -2.47
C VAL A 131 9.70 8.40 -1.51
N SER A 132 8.62 7.85 -2.05
CA SER A 132 7.69 7.00 -1.29
C SER A 132 8.21 5.58 -1.22
N VAL A 133 8.28 5.00 -0.02
CA VAL A 133 8.78 3.64 0.21
C VAL A 133 7.66 2.81 0.84
N GLN A 134 7.25 1.75 0.16
CA GLN A 134 6.21 0.83 0.61
C GLN A 134 6.73 -0.60 0.63
N LYS A 135 6.31 -1.37 1.64
CA LYS A 135 6.63 -2.81 1.73
C LYS A 135 5.36 -3.62 1.57
N ALA A 136 5.43 -4.66 0.77
CA ALA A 136 4.30 -5.56 0.54
C ALA A 136 4.77 -6.99 0.31
N THR A 137 3.84 -7.93 0.49
CA THR A 137 4.02 -9.33 0.11
C THR A 137 2.74 -9.79 -0.58
N PHE A 138 2.87 -10.30 -1.78
CA PHE A 138 1.76 -10.88 -2.53
C PHE A 138 1.73 -12.39 -2.27
N ALA A 139 0.66 -12.87 -1.67
CA ALA A 139 0.59 -14.26 -1.22
C ALA A 139 0.53 -15.29 -2.38
N GLN A 140 -0.08 -14.91 -3.51
CA GLN A 140 -0.33 -15.81 -4.63
C GLN A 140 -0.10 -15.11 -5.97
N PRO A 141 0.21 -15.85 -7.04
CA PRO A 141 0.25 -15.33 -8.39
C PRO A 141 -1.09 -14.73 -8.83
N GLY A 142 -1.04 -13.70 -9.66
CA GLY A 142 -2.22 -13.00 -10.17
C GLY A 142 -1.90 -11.62 -10.73
N GLU A 143 -2.91 -10.90 -11.16
CA GLU A 143 -2.79 -9.51 -11.61
C GLU A 143 -3.57 -8.59 -10.67
N HIS A 144 -2.96 -7.46 -10.33
CA HIS A 144 -3.55 -6.39 -9.53
C HIS A 144 -3.54 -5.09 -10.34
N LEU A 145 -4.67 -4.41 -10.38
CA LEU A 145 -4.74 -3.08 -10.99
C LEU A 145 -3.98 -2.07 -10.13
N MET A 146 -3.35 -1.12 -10.81
CA MET A 146 -2.56 -0.05 -10.19
C MET A 146 -3.03 1.31 -10.75
N PRO A 147 -4.20 1.82 -10.33
CA PRO A 147 -4.66 3.14 -10.70
C PRO A 147 -3.91 4.25 -10.00
N CYS A 148 -3.86 5.42 -10.63
CA CYS A 148 -3.61 6.67 -9.95
C CYS A 148 -4.85 7.05 -9.14
N GLN A 149 -4.78 7.11 -7.80
CA GLN A 149 -5.94 7.44 -6.97
C GLN A 149 -5.94 8.90 -6.50
N GLU A 150 -4.96 9.71 -6.91
CA GLU A 150 -4.89 11.14 -6.61
C GLU A 150 -5.03 11.96 -7.89
N PHE A 151 -5.89 12.98 -7.87
CA PHE A 151 -6.16 13.79 -9.06
C PHE A 151 -4.90 14.52 -9.55
N CYS A 152 -4.44 14.14 -10.74
CA CYS A 152 -3.21 14.62 -11.36
C CYS A 152 -3.42 15.45 -12.64
N SER A 153 -4.63 15.98 -12.88
CA SER A 153 -5.05 16.82 -14.00
C SER A 153 -5.93 16.09 -15.02
N VAL A 154 -6.20 16.72 -16.16
CA VAL A 154 -7.06 16.21 -17.27
C VAL A 154 -6.41 14.95 -17.86
N GLY A 155 -7.10 13.81 -17.80
CA GLY A 155 -6.55 12.51 -18.21
C GLY A 155 -6.21 11.58 -17.04
N HIS A 156 -6.39 12.06 -15.80
CA HIS A 156 -6.24 11.27 -14.59
C HIS A 156 -6.99 9.93 -14.63
N GLU A 157 -8.19 9.92 -15.17
CA GLU A 157 -9.05 8.75 -15.30
C GLU A 157 -8.45 7.65 -16.20
N GLY A 158 -7.53 8.03 -17.10
CA GLY A 158 -6.81 7.12 -17.99
C GLY A 158 -5.47 6.61 -17.42
N MET A 159 -5.05 7.10 -16.24
CA MET A 159 -3.75 6.75 -15.67
C MET A 159 -3.80 5.42 -14.89
N TRP A 160 -3.54 4.34 -15.58
CA TRP A 160 -3.57 2.98 -15.06
C TRP A 160 -2.26 2.25 -15.32
N GLY A 161 -1.87 1.45 -14.34
CA GLY A 161 -0.83 0.45 -14.46
C GLY A 161 -1.32 -0.88 -13.87
N LYS A 162 -0.42 -1.84 -13.78
CA LYS A 162 -0.70 -3.14 -13.14
C LYS A 162 0.54 -3.74 -12.48
N VAL A 163 0.29 -4.58 -11.49
CA VAL A 163 1.29 -5.47 -10.89
C VAL A 163 0.94 -6.89 -11.26
N LYS A 164 1.84 -7.58 -11.92
CA LYS A 164 1.76 -9.00 -12.24
C LYS A 164 2.60 -9.79 -11.24
N VAL A 165 1.94 -10.65 -10.49
CA VAL A 165 2.57 -11.55 -9.54
C VAL A 165 2.76 -12.91 -10.19
N VAL A 166 3.98 -13.42 -10.18
CA VAL A 166 4.33 -14.74 -10.74
C VAL A 166 4.95 -15.62 -9.66
N ASP A 167 5.04 -16.90 -9.93
CA ASP A 167 5.78 -17.81 -9.04
C ASP A 167 7.22 -17.37 -8.89
N LYS A 168 7.77 -17.56 -7.69
CA LYS A 168 9.15 -17.14 -7.37
C LYS A 168 10.18 -17.74 -8.33
N GLN A 169 10.02 -19.01 -8.74
CA GLN A 169 10.94 -19.65 -9.67
C GLN A 169 10.85 -19.01 -11.06
N GLN A 170 9.64 -18.73 -11.55
CA GLN A 170 9.44 -18.01 -12.80
C GLN A 170 10.09 -16.63 -12.74
N PHE A 171 9.85 -15.87 -11.67
CA PHE A 171 10.45 -14.55 -11.48
C PHE A 171 11.98 -14.61 -11.54
N LEU A 172 12.61 -15.55 -10.83
CA LEU A 172 14.06 -15.70 -10.81
C LEU A 172 14.63 -16.11 -12.17
N SER A 173 13.93 -16.93 -12.94
CA SER A 173 14.35 -17.29 -14.30
C SER A 173 14.29 -16.10 -15.26
N GLU A 174 13.24 -15.28 -15.16
CA GLU A 174 13.10 -14.08 -16.00
C GLU A 174 14.13 -13.00 -15.67
N ILE A 175 14.52 -12.85 -14.39
CA ILE A 175 15.49 -11.84 -13.99
C ILE A 175 16.95 -12.26 -14.26
N ALA A 176 17.23 -13.56 -14.40
CA ALA A 176 18.55 -14.06 -14.75
C ALA A 176 19.04 -13.52 -16.10
N ASP A 177 18.11 -13.31 -17.04
CA ASP A 177 18.41 -12.79 -18.39
C ASP A 177 18.37 -11.26 -18.44
N LYS A 178 17.76 -10.61 -17.47
CA LYS A 178 17.55 -9.15 -17.48
C LYS A 178 17.86 -8.56 -16.10
N ARG A 179 18.65 -7.49 -16.06
CA ARG A 179 18.94 -6.79 -14.79
C ARG A 179 17.69 -6.20 -14.13
N ARG A 180 16.63 -5.96 -14.88
CA ARG A 180 15.37 -5.36 -14.47
C ARG A 180 14.21 -6.00 -15.18
N LEU A 181 13.10 -6.18 -14.46
CA LEU A 181 11.90 -6.76 -15.01
C LEU A 181 10.74 -5.76 -14.98
N SER A 182 10.10 -5.64 -16.12
CA SER A 182 8.74 -5.16 -16.27
C SER A 182 7.96 -6.21 -17.04
N CYS A 183 6.65 -6.26 -16.89
CA CYS A 183 5.80 -7.17 -17.66
C CYS A 183 5.18 -6.50 -18.88
N ALA A 184 5.73 -5.38 -19.33
CA ALA A 184 5.38 -4.80 -20.62
C ALA A 184 5.96 -5.68 -21.74
N PRO A 185 5.23 -5.86 -22.85
CA PRO A 185 5.69 -6.63 -24.01
C PRO A 185 6.93 -6.00 -24.66
#